data_1acf3c0a3b53bc5d30c767f64d998dcf
#
_entry.id   1acf3c0a3b53bc5d30c767f64d998dcf
#
_cell.length_a   1.000
_cell.length_b   1.000
_cell.length_c   1.000
_cell.angle_alpha   90.00
_cell.angle_beta   90.00
_cell.angle_gamma   90.00
#
_symmetry.space_group_name_H-M   'P 1'
#
loop_
_entity.id
_entity.type
_entity.pdbx_description
1 polymer ?
#
loop_
_entity_poly.entity_id
_entity_poly.type
_entity_poly.pdbx_seq_one_letter_code
_entity_poly.pdbx_strand_id
1 'polypeptide(L)'
;MKTVNRMLASLLLASSFSLGALAQENQTYILHTVEKGQSLYSIASMYGVSQTDIVQLNPGSEERIYIGHTLRIPRQTTNAVKETFHTIVSGETLYRLSQKYQVSSKAICDANPGLSVQNFRIGQVIRIPAPVESTNTESVSTVQPTVPGTIQGPVQSRCRDMHRVKRKETIFSISREYNITEAELIAANPELKGKNKIKKGSFLCIPYPAATTLPPSKEPVTIPTNDELFSKNKKKGEQFSTIQAAVILPFLNQGNGRSESARMVEYYEGFLMAVDSLKRQGTSIDLYTYHAGSDVQAVQTILNKPEMKEMDVIFGPLMPQQIKPLAEFARKHDSRLVVPFTSKDNTVFSNPAVYQINTPQSYLYSEVYEHFVRQFPNAHVIFIEASSGARDKAEFIRGMKEELRNHSIPMTTLKEDADMEQMKAVLKSNRTNIFIPTSGSNLVLIKALPQLTLLVRDVPEISINLFGYPEWQTYTKDFLDAFFELDTYFYSSFYTNNLLPAAKNFTQNYRKWYGKEMDERYPKYGMLGFDTGYFFLKGLSRYGSDLENNLPKIDLTSIQTGFKFQRVNNWGGFINRKVFFVRFTKNFELIKLDFD
;
A
#
# COMPACT_ATOMS: atom_id res chain seq x y z
N MET A 1 -38.32 -7.87 -63.44
CA MET A 1 -38.75 -6.66 -64.19
C MET A 1 -38.75 -5.46 -63.25
N LYS A 2 -37.99 -4.52 -63.66
CA LYS A 2 -38.08 -3.06 -63.46
C LYS A 2 -37.99 -2.59 -62.04
N THR A 3 -36.85 -2.09 -61.64
CA THR A 3 -36.30 -0.72 -61.90
C THR A 3 -37.05 0.34 -61.08
N VAL A 4 -36.40 1.01 -60.28
CA VAL A 4 -35.59 2.22 -60.44
C VAL A 4 -36.09 3.38 -59.56
N ASN A 5 -35.21 3.92 -58.76
CA ASN A 5 -34.89 5.35 -58.61
C ASN A 5 -35.90 6.33 -57.94
N ARG A 6 -35.49 7.05 -57.02
CA ARG A 6 -34.74 8.34 -56.94
C ARG A 6 -35.19 9.10 -55.67
N MET A 7 -34.26 9.48 -54.85
CA MET A 7 -33.57 10.77 -54.74
C MET A 7 -34.40 11.93 -54.15
N LEU A 8 -33.79 12.45 -53.10
CA LEU A 8 -33.70 13.88 -52.67
C LEU A 8 -34.96 14.55 -52.12
N ALA A 9 -34.88 14.89 -50.86
CA ALA A 9 -34.95 16.33 -50.46
C ALA A 9 -34.47 16.50 -49.03
N SER A 10 -33.45 17.28 -48.90
CA SER A 10 -32.93 17.97 -47.74
C SER A 10 -34.03 18.77 -47.01
N LEU A 11 -34.12 18.64 -45.68
CA LEU A 11 -34.53 19.77 -44.87
C LEU A 11 -33.75 19.74 -43.56
N LEU A 12 -32.96 20.76 -43.36
CA LEU A 12 -32.33 21.18 -42.16
C LEU A 12 -33.36 21.37 -41.04
N LEU A 13 -33.24 20.60 -39.98
CA LEU A 13 -33.71 21.05 -38.66
C LEU A 13 -32.52 20.91 -37.72
N ALA A 14 -31.92 22.06 -37.43
CA ALA A 14 -31.00 22.25 -36.36
C ALA A 14 -31.72 21.98 -35.04
N SER A 15 -31.61 20.79 -34.52
CA SER A 15 -31.86 20.52 -33.11
C SER A 15 -30.49 20.45 -32.46
N SER A 16 -30.21 21.48 -31.68
CA SER A 16 -29.12 21.57 -30.72
C SER A 16 -29.16 20.37 -29.78
N PHE A 17 -28.45 19.31 -30.18
CA PHE A 17 -27.97 18.33 -29.23
C PHE A 17 -26.79 18.98 -28.50
N SER A 18 -27.07 19.51 -27.32
CA SER A 18 -26.04 19.69 -26.32
C SER A 18 -25.39 18.32 -26.10
N LEU A 19 -24.23 18.13 -26.71
CA LEU A 19 -23.27 17.13 -26.24
C LEU A 19 -23.00 17.47 -24.78
N GLY A 20 -23.67 16.79 -23.89
CA GLY A 20 -23.17 16.62 -22.55
C GLY A 20 -21.79 15.97 -22.72
N ALA A 21 -20.76 16.77 -22.59
CA ALA A 21 -19.44 16.26 -22.36
C ALA A 21 -19.57 15.35 -21.13
N LEU A 22 -19.49 14.04 -21.35
CA LEU A 22 -19.16 13.10 -20.29
C LEU A 22 -17.80 13.58 -19.79
N ALA A 23 -17.83 14.33 -18.70
CA ALA A 23 -16.64 14.70 -17.96
C ALA A 23 -15.98 13.37 -17.59
N GLN A 24 -14.96 13.02 -18.35
CA GLN A 24 -13.99 12.03 -17.96
C GLN A 24 -13.47 12.52 -16.62
N GLU A 25 -13.78 11.81 -15.53
CA GLU A 25 -13.17 12.05 -14.23
C GLU A 25 -11.67 11.85 -14.37
N ASN A 26 -10.96 12.90 -14.78
CA ASN A 26 -9.54 12.99 -14.57
C ASN A 26 -9.36 12.85 -13.07
N GLN A 27 -8.67 11.81 -12.63
CA GLN A 27 -8.31 11.70 -11.23
C GLN A 27 -7.59 12.99 -10.84
N THR A 28 -8.26 13.81 -10.07
CA THR A 28 -7.76 15.13 -9.65
C THR A 28 -6.71 15.02 -8.54
N TYR A 29 -6.35 13.83 -8.16
CA TYR A 29 -5.39 13.54 -7.10
C TYR A 29 -4.48 12.36 -7.44
N ILE A 30 -3.39 12.27 -6.71
CA ILE A 30 -2.45 11.15 -6.64
C ILE A 30 -2.47 10.56 -5.24
N LEU A 31 -2.07 9.30 -5.13
CA LEU A 31 -1.96 8.62 -3.84
C LEU A 31 -0.52 8.69 -3.34
N HIS A 32 -0.34 9.14 -2.09
CA HIS A 32 0.93 9.13 -1.38
C HIS A 32 0.82 8.25 -0.14
N THR A 33 1.67 7.25 -0.01
CA THR A 33 1.74 6.44 1.21
C THR A 33 2.70 7.08 2.19
N VAL A 34 2.17 7.45 3.36
CA VAL A 34 2.93 8.11 4.43
C VAL A 34 4.04 7.18 4.92
N GLU A 35 5.28 7.64 4.83
CA GLU A 35 6.45 6.94 5.34
C GLU A 35 6.80 7.39 6.77
N LYS A 36 7.63 6.59 7.44
CA LYS A 36 8.08 6.89 8.80
C LYS A 36 8.84 8.22 8.86
N GLY A 37 8.37 9.12 9.70
CA GLY A 37 8.95 10.44 9.90
C GLY A 37 8.34 11.54 9.01
N GLN A 38 7.40 11.19 8.13
CA GLN A 38 6.65 12.20 7.38
C GLN A 38 5.53 12.80 8.25
N SER A 39 5.24 14.07 7.98
CA SER A 39 4.11 14.81 8.52
C SER A 39 3.26 15.34 7.37
N LEU A 40 2.01 15.73 7.65
CA LEU A 40 1.16 16.36 6.64
C LEU A 40 1.85 17.57 6.00
N TYR A 41 2.57 18.33 6.82
CA TYR A 41 3.38 19.45 6.36
C TYR A 41 4.50 19.04 5.39
N SER A 42 5.28 18.00 5.74
CA SER A 42 6.36 17.52 4.87
C SER A 42 5.83 16.97 3.55
N ILE A 43 4.67 16.29 3.60
CA ILE A 43 4.01 15.76 2.41
C ILE A 43 3.45 16.90 1.54
N ALA A 44 2.79 17.89 2.13
CA ALA A 44 2.30 19.07 1.43
C ALA A 44 3.44 19.83 0.72
N SER A 45 4.56 20.02 1.42
CA SER A 45 5.76 20.64 0.86
C SER A 45 6.39 19.80 -0.26
N MET A 46 6.37 18.48 -0.10
CA MET A 46 6.89 17.51 -1.07
C MET A 46 6.15 17.58 -2.42
N TYR A 47 4.85 17.82 -2.38
CA TYR A 47 4.01 17.87 -3.57
C TYR A 47 3.72 19.30 -4.06
N GLY A 48 4.25 20.32 -3.38
CA GLY A 48 4.01 21.73 -3.72
C GLY A 48 2.55 22.15 -3.57
N VAL A 49 1.78 21.45 -2.74
CA VAL A 49 0.37 21.74 -2.46
C VAL A 49 0.20 22.24 -1.03
N SER A 50 -0.92 22.89 -0.74
CA SER A 50 -1.19 23.30 0.64
C SER A 50 -1.63 22.11 1.52
N GLN A 51 -1.36 22.17 2.82
CA GLN A 51 -1.90 21.17 3.76
C GLN A 51 -3.44 21.14 3.70
N THR A 52 -4.06 22.29 3.54
CA THR A 52 -5.51 22.44 3.43
C THR A 52 -6.06 21.65 2.23
N ASP A 53 -5.38 21.69 1.09
CA ASP A 53 -5.80 20.96 -0.11
C ASP A 53 -5.69 19.45 0.09
N ILE A 54 -4.67 18.98 0.82
CA ILE A 54 -4.55 17.57 1.18
C ILE A 54 -5.68 17.18 2.15
N VAL A 55 -5.94 17.98 3.17
CA VAL A 55 -7.00 17.74 4.16
C VAL A 55 -8.38 17.67 3.49
N GLN A 56 -8.68 18.54 2.54
CA GLN A 56 -9.93 18.52 1.81
C GLN A 56 -10.19 17.19 1.07
N LEU A 57 -9.13 16.57 0.56
CA LEU A 57 -9.20 15.26 -0.10
C LEU A 57 -9.08 14.07 0.88
N ASN A 58 -8.68 14.35 2.12
CA ASN A 58 -8.45 13.35 3.17
C ASN A 58 -8.98 13.86 4.52
N PRO A 59 -10.29 13.94 4.71
CA PRO A 59 -10.87 14.41 5.97
C PRO A 59 -10.34 13.60 7.17
N GLY A 60 -9.92 14.29 8.22
CA GLY A 60 -9.29 13.71 9.40
C GLY A 60 -7.76 13.68 9.37
N SER A 61 -7.13 14.01 8.23
CA SER A 61 -5.67 14.09 8.14
C SER A 61 -5.09 15.36 8.75
N GLU A 62 -5.90 16.37 9.05
CA GLU A 62 -5.52 17.59 9.77
C GLU A 62 -5.04 17.29 11.19
N GLU A 63 -5.64 16.30 11.84
CA GLU A 63 -5.27 15.93 13.19
C GLU A 63 -4.08 14.96 13.19
N ARG A 64 -4.08 13.99 12.25
CA ARG A 64 -3.01 13.00 12.17
C ARG A 64 -2.96 12.22 10.86
N ILE A 65 -1.74 11.87 10.48
CA ILE A 65 -1.42 10.89 9.41
C ILE A 65 -0.60 9.74 10.00
N TYR A 66 -0.74 8.54 9.43
CA TYR A 66 -0.09 7.31 9.92
C TYR A 66 0.86 6.75 8.88
N ILE A 67 1.93 6.13 9.35
CA ILE A 67 2.85 5.38 8.49
C ILE A 67 2.07 4.26 7.78
N GLY A 68 2.21 4.19 6.47
CA GLY A 68 1.47 3.26 5.62
C GLY A 68 0.09 3.76 5.20
N HIS A 69 -0.41 4.86 5.76
CA HIS A 69 -1.65 5.48 5.30
C HIS A 69 -1.44 6.11 3.92
N THR A 70 -2.39 5.94 3.04
CA THR A 70 -2.35 6.54 1.70
C THR A 70 -3.21 7.79 1.66
N LEU A 71 -2.57 8.93 1.42
CA LEU A 71 -3.22 10.22 1.27
C LEU A 71 -3.49 10.51 -0.21
N ARG A 72 -4.65 11.11 -0.48
CA ARG A 72 -4.97 11.71 -1.77
C ARG A 72 -4.36 13.10 -1.82
N ILE A 73 -3.42 13.30 -2.75
CA ILE A 73 -2.75 14.58 -2.93
C ILE A 73 -3.33 15.24 -4.18
N PRO A 74 -3.82 16.49 -4.11
CA PRO A 74 -4.42 17.15 -5.25
C PRO A 74 -3.41 17.32 -6.38
N ARG A 75 -3.88 17.15 -7.61
CA ARG A 75 -3.07 17.34 -8.82
C ARG A 75 -3.16 18.78 -9.28
N GLN A 76 -2.02 19.43 -9.48
CA GLN A 76 -2.00 20.73 -10.14
C GLN A 76 -1.99 20.55 -11.67
N THR A 77 -2.90 21.21 -12.37
CA THR A 77 -3.00 21.16 -13.84
C THR A 77 -2.22 22.31 -14.47
N THR A 78 -1.19 22.01 -15.26
CA THR A 78 -0.54 22.98 -16.15
C THR A 78 0.02 22.36 -17.43
N ASN A 79 0.23 23.19 -18.44
CA ASN A 79 0.49 22.91 -19.85
C ASN A 79 1.74 22.07 -20.15
N ALA A 80 1.66 21.29 -21.22
CA ALA A 80 2.64 20.31 -21.67
C ALA A 80 4.03 20.90 -21.97
N VAL A 81 5.03 20.48 -21.18
CA VAL A 81 6.46 20.54 -21.52
C VAL A 81 6.94 19.10 -21.72
N LYS A 82 7.79 18.88 -22.70
CA LYS A 82 8.33 17.56 -23.09
C LYS A 82 9.21 17.02 -21.95
N GLU A 83 8.70 16.04 -21.22
CA GLU A 83 9.34 15.51 -20.01
C GLU A 83 10.17 14.26 -20.32
N THR A 84 11.31 14.15 -19.65
CA THR A 84 12.20 13.01 -19.75
C THR A 84 12.14 12.20 -18.45
N PHE A 85 11.92 10.90 -18.54
CA PHE A 85 11.97 9.98 -17.39
C PHE A 85 13.28 9.17 -17.42
N HIS A 86 13.88 8.97 -16.23
CA HIS A 86 15.09 8.20 -16.05
C HIS A 86 14.88 7.10 -15.02
N THR A 87 15.29 5.86 -15.35
CA THR A 87 15.33 4.76 -14.38
C THR A 87 16.71 4.70 -13.76
N ILE A 88 16.80 4.87 -12.45
CA ILE A 88 18.07 4.83 -11.70
C ILE A 88 18.69 3.44 -11.82
N VAL A 89 19.92 3.39 -12.30
CA VAL A 89 20.69 2.13 -12.40
C VAL A 89 21.80 2.05 -11.34
N SER A 90 22.39 0.86 -11.20
CA SER A 90 23.45 0.63 -10.22
C SER A 90 24.62 1.59 -10.41
N GLY A 91 25.08 2.21 -9.33
CA GLY A 91 26.19 3.17 -9.33
C GLY A 91 25.82 4.60 -9.70
N GLU A 92 24.56 4.88 -10.06
CA GLU A 92 24.08 6.26 -10.21
C GLU A 92 23.78 6.89 -8.85
N THR A 93 24.02 8.18 -8.78
CA THR A 93 23.64 9.03 -7.64
C THR A 93 22.87 10.24 -8.17
N LEU A 94 22.09 10.88 -7.31
CA LEU A 94 21.37 12.09 -7.67
C LEU A 94 22.29 13.16 -8.27
N TYR A 95 23.53 13.28 -7.74
CA TYR A 95 24.55 14.17 -8.26
C TYR A 95 25.01 13.76 -9.68
N ARG A 96 25.24 12.46 -9.94
CA ARG A 96 25.61 11.99 -11.30
C ARG A 96 24.48 12.25 -12.30
N LEU A 97 23.23 12.08 -11.90
CA LEU A 97 22.10 12.39 -12.77
C LEU A 97 21.98 13.90 -13.02
N SER A 98 22.22 14.72 -12.01
CA SER A 98 22.24 16.18 -12.20
C SER A 98 23.29 16.63 -13.21
N GLN A 99 24.46 16.01 -13.19
CA GLN A 99 25.49 16.28 -14.21
C GLN A 99 25.11 15.73 -15.59
N LYS A 100 24.56 14.52 -15.65
CA LYS A 100 24.17 13.85 -16.90
C LYS A 100 23.10 14.63 -17.66
N TYR A 101 22.15 15.20 -16.95
CA TYR A 101 21.00 15.90 -17.53
C TYR A 101 21.12 17.43 -17.47
N GLN A 102 22.22 17.95 -16.91
CA GLN A 102 22.48 19.39 -16.73
C GLN A 102 21.35 20.12 -15.97
N VAL A 103 20.75 19.44 -15.01
CA VAL A 103 19.74 19.97 -14.11
C VAL A 103 20.23 19.86 -12.68
N SER A 104 19.89 20.80 -11.82
CA SER A 104 20.33 20.70 -10.42
C SER A 104 19.70 19.49 -9.72
N SER A 105 20.44 18.89 -8.77
CA SER A 105 19.91 17.81 -7.92
C SER A 105 18.62 18.24 -7.22
N LYS A 106 18.51 19.54 -6.89
CA LYS A 106 17.32 20.15 -6.34
C LYS A 106 16.16 20.12 -7.33
N ALA A 107 16.37 20.52 -8.59
CA ALA A 107 15.34 20.49 -9.61
C ALA A 107 14.84 19.06 -9.89
N ILE A 108 15.74 18.06 -9.83
CA ILE A 108 15.35 16.65 -9.93
C ILE A 108 14.50 16.24 -8.73
N CYS A 109 14.85 16.64 -7.50
CA CYS A 109 14.05 16.36 -6.31
C CYS A 109 12.71 17.10 -6.34
N ASP A 110 12.70 18.37 -6.72
CA ASP A 110 11.47 19.19 -6.83
C ASP A 110 10.50 18.60 -7.88
N ALA A 111 11.06 18.08 -8.99
CA ALA A 111 10.29 17.38 -10.02
C ALA A 111 9.82 15.98 -9.60
N ASN A 112 10.31 15.43 -8.50
CA ASN A 112 10.01 14.10 -8.00
C ASN A 112 9.66 14.16 -6.51
N PRO A 113 8.47 14.60 -6.14
CA PRO A 113 8.07 14.73 -4.75
C PRO A 113 8.27 13.42 -3.99
N GLY A 114 8.99 13.47 -2.88
CA GLY A 114 9.39 12.31 -2.12
C GLY A 114 10.75 11.73 -2.48
N LEU A 115 11.39 12.18 -3.56
CA LEU A 115 12.76 11.80 -3.88
C LEU A 115 13.73 12.55 -2.98
N SER A 116 14.58 11.81 -2.29
CA SER A 116 15.71 12.33 -1.50
C SER A 116 16.92 11.44 -1.71
N VAL A 117 18.09 11.89 -1.28
CA VAL A 117 19.32 11.08 -1.32
C VAL A 117 19.15 9.76 -0.55
N GLN A 118 18.26 9.72 0.43
CA GLN A 118 18.03 8.55 1.29
C GLN A 118 17.12 7.51 0.65
N ASN A 119 16.19 7.91 -0.21
CA ASN A 119 15.29 7.00 -0.91
C ASN A 119 15.57 6.91 -2.42
N PHE A 120 16.72 7.45 -2.85
CA PHE A 120 17.24 7.32 -4.21
C PHE A 120 17.73 5.87 -4.44
N ARG A 121 16.90 5.07 -5.10
CA ARG A 121 17.12 3.62 -5.21
C ARG A 121 17.22 3.17 -6.65
N ILE A 122 18.05 2.15 -6.88
CA ILE A 122 18.17 1.47 -8.17
C ILE A 122 16.79 0.94 -8.59
N GLY A 123 16.44 1.13 -9.86
CA GLY A 123 15.17 0.73 -10.44
C GLY A 123 14.04 1.76 -10.25
N GLN A 124 14.23 2.78 -9.43
CA GLN A 124 13.28 3.87 -9.29
C GLN A 124 13.24 4.71 -10.57
N VAL A 125 12.04 5.05 -11.03
CA VAL A 125 11.83 5.95 -12.15
C VAL A 125 11.64 7.35 -11.63
N ILE A 126 12.48 8.24 -12.09
CA ILE A 126 12.42 9.65 -11.73
C ILE A 126 12.19 10.51 -12.99
N ARG A 127 11.51 11.60 -12.78
CA ARG A 127 11.32 12.64 -13.78
C ARG A 127 12.54 13.55 -13.79
N ILE A 128 13.06 13.82 -14.97
CA ILE A 128 14.14 14.78 -15.19
C ILE A 128 13.51 16.05 -15.82
N PRO A 129 13.51 17.17 -15.12
CA PRO A 129 12.99 18.42 -15.68
C PRO A 129 13.88 18.92 -16.83
N ALA A 130 13.31 19.68 -17.75
CA ALA A 130 14.08 20.30 -18.82
C ALA A 130 15.12 21.28 -18.25
N PRO A 131 16.32 21.39 -18.85
CA PRO A 131 17.29 22.40 -18.47
C PRO A 131 16.69 23.80 -18.64
N VAL A 132 16.76 24.63 -17.61
CA VAL A 132 16.31 26.03 -17.68
C VAL A 132 17.48 26.85 -18.23
N GLU A 133 17.34 27.39 -19.43
CA GLU A 133 18.28 28.40 -19.93
C GLU A 133 18.15 29.66 -19.08
N SER A 134 19.25 30.06 -18.47
CA SER A 134 19.33 31.25 -17.61
C SER A 134 19.30 32.49 -18.47
N THR A 135 18.15 33.12 -18.59
CA THR A 135 18.08 34.53 -19.05
C THR A 135 18.13 35.44 -17.82
N ASN A 136 19.27 36.07 -17.65
CA ASN A 136 19.44 37.21 -16.75
C ASN A 136 18.54 38.38 -17.21
N THR A 137 17.68 38.83 -16.33
CA THR A 137 17.24 40.26 -16.40
C THR A 137 17.02 40.74 -14.96
N GLU A 138 17.91 41.58 -14.55
CA GLU A 138 17.77 42.44 -13.38
C GLU A 138 16.62 43.42 -13.56
N SER A 139 15.84 43.64 -12.53
CA SER A 139 15.15 44.93 -12.31
C SER A 139 14.92 45.17 -10.83
N VAL A 140 15.38 46.33 -10.45
CA VAL A 140 15.54 46.93 -9.13
C VAL A 140 14.22 47.48 -8.58
N SER A 141 14.06 47.36 -7.27
CA SER A 141 13.44 48.23 -6.26
C SER A 141 12.00 48.73 -6.37
N THR A 142 11.24 48.62 -5.32
CA THR A 142 11.03 49.73 -4.36
C THR A 142 10.29 49.25 -3.10
N VAL A 143 10.73 49.77 -1.95
CA VAL A 143 10.22 49.51 -0.60
C VAL A 143 9.08 50.50 -0.28
N GLN A 144 8.03 50.06 0.40
CA GLN A 144 7.42 50.59 1.64
C GLN A 144 5.93 50.30 1.79
N PRO A 145 5.32 50.51 3.00
CA PRO A 145 5.43 49.71 4.21
C PRO A 145 4.10 49.10 4.72
N THR A 146 4.25 48.12 5.54
CA THR A 146 3.37 47.51 6.59
C THR A 146 1.98 48.05 6.88
N VAL A 147 0.99 47.08 6.87
CA VAL A 147 -0.07 46.96 7.90
C VAL A 147 -0.29 45.44 8.16
N PRO A 148 -0.59 45.02 9.40
CA PRO A 148 -0.64 43.60 9.74
C PRO A 148 -1.94 42.95 9.34
N GLY A 149 -1.87 42.06 8.38
CA GLY A 149 -2.98 41.23 7.93
C GLY A 149 -2.44 39.91 7.39
N THR A 150 -2.78 38.86 8.06
CA THR A 150 -2.78 37.44 7.69
C THR A 150 -1.94 37.08 6.48
N ILE A 151 -0.71 36.62 6.70
CA ILE A 151 0.18 36.10 5.65
C ILE A 151 -0.25 34.64 5.41
N GLN A 152 -1.03 34.42 4.40
CA GLN A 152 -1.17 33.11 3.77
C GLN A 152 -0.19 33.05 2.59
N GLY A 153 1.06 32.72 2.89
CA GLY A 153 2.05 32.34 1.90
C GLY A 153 2.32 30.83 2.00
N PRO A 154 2.79 30.17 0.92
CA PRO A 154 3.14 28.76 0.98
C PRO A 154 4.19 28.54 2.07
N VAL A 155 3.88 27.62 3.01
CA VAL A 155 4.76 27.28 4.12
C VAL A 155 5.97 26.55 3.57
N GLN A 156 7.13 27.15 3.61
CA GLN A 156 8.38 26.54 3.15
C GLN A 156 8.88 25.52 4.19
N SER A 157 9.30 24.34 3.73
CA SER A 157 9.94 23.35 4.57
C SER A 157 11.17 23.92 5.27
N ARG A 158 11.25 23.78 6.61
CA ARG A 158 12.44 24.16 7.37
C ARG A 158 13.63 23.23 7.10
N CYS A 159 13.36 22.04 6.55
CA CYS A 159 14.35 21.02 6.32
C CYS A 159 14.58 20.84 4.82
N ARG A 160 15.81 21.03 4.38
CA ARG A 160 16.26 20.68 3.03
C ARG A 160 16.27 19.17 2.85
N ASP A 161 16.64 18.42 3.91
CA ASP A 161 16.76 16.97 3.93
C ASP A 161 16.53 16.43 5.35
N MET A 162 16.31 15.13 5.47
CA MET A 162 16.20 14.42 6.75
C MET A 162 17.28 13.35 6.84
N HIS A 163 18.30 13.61 7.67
CA HIS A 163 19.42 12.69 7.86
C HIS A 163 19.15 11.67 8.96
N ARG A 164 19.28 10.36 8.65
CA ARG A 164 19.25 9.31 9.66
C ARG A 164 20.64 9.05 10.22
N VAL A 165 20.84 9.36 11.49
CA VAL A 165 22.12 9.21 12.17
C VAL A 165 22.64 7.76 12.13
N LYS A 166 23.82 7.55 11.55
CA LYS A 166 24.54 6.27 11.47
C LYS A 166 25.45 6.07 12.69
N ARG A 167 26.06 4.91 12.78
CA ARG A 167 27.02 4.61 13.84
C ARG A 167 28.28 5.47 13.69
N LYS A 168 28.74 6.11 14.78
CA LYS A 168 29.92 7.00 14.86
C LYS A 168 29.77 8.36 14.17
N GLU A 169 28.62 8.73 13.68
CA GLU A 169 28.39 10.10 13.21
C GLU A 169 28.28 11.07 14.39
N THR A 170 28.70 12.30 14.13
CA THR A 170 28.67 13.42 15.09
C THR A 170 27.96 14.62 14.45
N ILE A 171 27.53 15.58 15.25
CA ILE A 171 26.97 16.85 14.77
C ILE A 171 27.94 17.46 13.74
N PHE A 172 29.24 17.49 14.06
CA PHE A 172 30.28 17.99 13.17
C PHE A 172 30.37 17.24 11.83
N SER A 173 30.38 15.90 11.85
CA SER A 173 30.50 15.13 10.60
C SER A 173 29.29 15.31 9.70
N ILE A 174 28.08 15.39 10.27
CA ILE A 174 26.84 15.62 9.53
C ILE A 174 26.80 17.05 8.98
N SER A 175 27.16 18.06 9.78
CA SER A 175 27.21 19.44 9.29
C SER A 175 28.13 19.60 8.08
N ARG A 176 29.30 18.96 8.10
CA ARG A 176 30.24 18.97 6.97
C ARG A 176 29.70 18.22 5.75
N GLU A 177 29.04 17.08 5.96
CA GLU A 177 28.43 16.30 4.87
C GLU A 177 27.41 17.13 4.09
N TYR A 178 26.66 17.97 4.80
CA TYR A 178 25.61 18.80 4.19
C TYR A 178 26.01 20.25 3.90
N ASN A 179 27.27 20.61 4.15
CA ASN A 179 27.81 21.94 3.96
C ASN A 179 27.02 23.04 4.69
N ILE A 180 26.69 22.77 5.95
CA ILE A 180 26.04 23.68 6.89
C ILE A 180 26.89 23.78 8.17
N THR A 181 26.64 24.78 8.98
CA THR A 181 27.30 24.92 10.28
C THR A 181 26.63 24.02 11.33
N GLU A 182 27.38 23.66 12.39
CA GLU A 182 26.80 22.93 13.53
C GLU A 182 25.68 23.75 14.20
N ALA A 183 25.83 25.06 14.23
CA ALA A 183 24.82 25.96 14.78
C ALA A 183 23.50 25.92 13.98
N GLU A 184 23.58 25.89 12.65
CA GLU A 184 22.42 25.74 11.76
C GLU A 184 21.75 24.37 11.95
N LEU A 185 22.55 23.30 12.06
CA LEU A 185 22.02 21.97 12.32
C LEU A 185 21.30 21.90 13.68
N ILE A 186 21.87 22.47 14.73
CA ILE A 186 21.28 22.52 16.06
C ILE A 186 20.03 23.42 16.08
N ALA A 187 20.05 24.54 15.38
CA ALA A 187 18.89 25.44 15.29
C ALA A 187 17.69 24.77 14.61
N ALA A 188 17.96 23.93 13.58
CA ALA A 188 16.92 23.16 12.91
C ALA A 188 16.42 21.94 13.73
N ASN A 189 17.19 21.50 14.74
CA ASN A 189 16.90 20.34 15.58
C ASN A 189 16.97 20.73 17.06
N PRO A 190 15.93 21.37 17.62
CA PRO A 190 15.96 21.88 19.00
C PRO A 190 16.30 20.84 20.07
N GLU A 191 16.04 19.55 19.79
CA GLU A 191 16.37 18.41 20.63
C GLU A 191 17.87 18.18 20.81
N LEU A 192 18.71 18.78 19.95
CA LEU A 192 20.18 18.73 20.05
C LEU A 192 20.75 19.80 20.97
N LYS A 193 19.95 20.80 21.36
CA LYS A 193 20.40 21.91 22.20
C LYS A 193 20.93 21.41 23.55
N GLY A 194 22.20 21.69 23.83
CA GLY A 194 22.88 21.25 25.04
C GLY A 194 23.32 19.77 25.07
N LYS A 195 23.25 19.06 23.95
CA LYS A 195 23.69 17.66 23.84
C LYS A 195 24.89 17.55 22.89
N ASN A 196 25.98 16.97 23.39
CA ASN A 196 27.17 16.69 22.58
C ASN A 196 27.11 15.34 21.85
N LYS A 197 26.07 14.54 22.08
CA LYS A 197 25.91 13.22 21.48
C LYS A 197 24.56 13.06 20.80
N ILE A 198 24.59 12.62 19.56
CA ILE A 198 23.41 12.27 18.78
C ILE A 198 23.16 10.76 18.86
N LYS A 199 21.88 10.36 18.87
CA LYS A 199 21.50 8.95 19.02
C LYS A 199 21.45 8.29 17.65
N LYS A 200 22.16 7.16 17.48
CA LYS A 200 22.07 6.32 16.27
C LYS A 200 20.61 5.98 15.95
N GLY A 201 20.23 6.18 14.70
CA GLY A 201 18.88 5.90 14.21
C GLY A 201 17.87 7.04 14.38
N SER A 202 18.22 8.14 15.10
CA SER A 202 17.40 9.35 15.11
C SER A 202 17.45 10.05 13.75
N PHE A 203 16.42 10.83 13.45
CA PHE A 203 16.37 11.65 12.23
C PHE A 203 16.63 13.10 12.61
N LEU A 204 17.50 13.75 11.85
CA LEU A 204 17.82 15.16 11.98
C LEU A 204 17.35 15.92 10.76
N CYS A 205 16.72 17.05 10.99
CA CYS A 205 16.37 18.02 9.99
C CYS A 205 17.65 18.73 9.50
N ILE A 206 17.95 18.64 8.23
CA ILE A 206 19.04 19.38 7.59
C ILE A 206 18.47 20.68 7.04
N PRO A 207 18.83 21.85 7.58
CA PRO A 207 18.30 23.12 7.12
C PRO A 207 18.91 23.52 5.78
N TYR A 208 18.28 24.51 5.14
CA TYR A 208 18.92 25.23 4.04
C TYR A 208 20.05 26.09 4.59
N PRO A 209 21.20 26.23 3.88
CA PRO A 209 22.26 27.16 4.28
C PRO A 209 21.72 28.60 4.36
N ALA A 210 22.11 29.36 5.37
CA ALA A 210 21.57 30.70 5.67
C ALA A 210 21.75 31.74 4.53
N ALA A 211 22.68 31.47 3.60
CA ALA A 211 22.93 32.35 2.44
C ALA A 211 22.03 32.06 1.23
N THR A 212 21.17 31.09 1.30
CA THR A 212 20.30 30.71 0.17
C THR A 212 18.89 31.22 0.45
N THR A 213 18.58 32.38 -0.04
CA THR A 213 17.18 32.79 -0.23
C THR A 213 16.53 31.77 -1.14
N LEU A 214 15.53 31.08 -0.65
CA LEU A 214 14.75 30.13 -1.45
C LEU A 214 14.12 30.91 -2.60
N PRO A 215 14.37 30.55 -3.86
CA PRO A 215 13.56 31.06 -4.94
C PRO A 215 12.12 30.60 -4.72
N PRO A 216 11.11 31.42 -4.97
CA PRO A 216 9.72 30.99 -4.91
C PRO A 216 9.55 29.79 -5.85
N SER A 217 8.96 28.73 -5.35
CA SER A 217 8.58 27.57 -6.16
C SER A 217 7.64 28.05 -7.27
N LYS A 218 8.16 28.19 -8.48
CA LYS A 218 7.42 28.77 -9.61
C LYS A 218 6.86 27.76 -10.60
N GLU A 219 7.11 26.47 -10.41
CA GLU A 219 6.59 25.50 -11.39
C GLU A 219 5.82 24.37 -10.70
N PRO A 220 4.58 24.12 -11.14
CA PRO A 220 3.82 22.98 -10.70
C PRO A 220 4.51 21.69 -11.17
N VAL A 221 4.74 20.79 -10.24
CA VAL A 221 5.30 19.48 -10.52
C VAL A 221 4.23 18.64 -11.23
N THR A 222 4.43 18.34 -12.50
CA THR A 222 3.57 17.41 -13.23
C THR A 222 3.90 15.99 -12.80
N ILE A 223 2.92 15.32 -12.23
CA ILE A 223 3.04 13.94 -11.77
C ILE A 223 2.45 13.05 -12.84
N PRO A 224 3.13 11.96 -13.25
CA PRO A 224 2.63 11.14 -14.33
C PRO A 224 1.28 10.52 -13.98
N THR A 225 0.38 10.57 -14.92
CA THR A 225 -0.92 9.89 -14.84
C THR A 225 -0.74 8.37 -14.90
N ASN A 226 -1.76 7.61 -14.51
CA ASN A 226 -1.75 6.18 -14.79
C ASN A 226 -1.53 5.90 -16.27
N ASP A 227 -2.16 6.68 -17.14
CA ASP A 227 -2.01 6.56 -18.59
C ASP A 227 -0.57 6.74 -19.05
N GLU A 228 0.14 7.74 -18.51
CA GLU A 228 1.56 7.96 -18.85
C GLU A 228 2.49 6.87 -18.32
N LEU A 229 2.11 6.20 -17.24
CA LEU A 229 2.89 5.11 -16.65
C LEU A 229 2.64 3.76 -17.33
N PHE A 230 1.44 3.52 -17.86
CA PHE A 230 1.00 2.22 -18.38
C PHE A 230 0.63 2.19 -19.86
N SER A 231 0.40 3.31 -20.53
CA SER A 231 -0.18 3.36 -21.88
C SER A 231 0.77 3.83 -22.96
N LYS A 232 2.07 3.57 -22.85
CA LYS A 232 3.03 4.03 -23.87
C LYS A 232 2.77 3.45 -25.26
N ASN A 233 2.22 2.23 -25.36
CA ASN A 233 2.06 1.49 -26.61
C ASN A 233 0.62 1.01 -26.88
N LYS A 234 -0.28 1.01 -25.89
CA LYS A 234 -1.68 0.56 -26.06
C LYS A 234 -2.62 1.76 -26.14
N LYS A 235 -3.62 1.68 -27.00
CA LYS A 235 -4.65 2.72 -27.10
C LYS A 235 -5.45 2.77 -25.82
N LYS A 236 -5.69 3.98 -25.29
CA LYS A 236 -6.47 4.19 -24.09
C LYS A 236 -7.89 3.62 -24.23
N GLY A 237 -8.33 2.85 -23.22
CA GLY A 237 -9.67 2.25 -23.23
C GLY A 237 -9.84 1.08 -24.17
N GLU A 238 -8.75 0.51 -24.73
CA GLU A 238 -8.81 -0.67 -25.57
C GLU A 238 -9.26 -1.88 -24.73
N GLN A 239 -10.38 -2.47 -25.12
CA GLN A 239 -10.83 -3.74 -24.57
C GLN A 239 -10.06 -4.88 -25.23
N PHE A 240 -9.64 -5.85 -24.44
CA PHE A 240 -8.94 -7.01 -24.98
C PHE A 240 -9.94 -8.01 -25.58
N SER A 241 -9.75 -8.35 -26.83
CA SER A 241 -10.51 -9.44 -27.47
C SER A 241 -10.16 -10.79 -26.85
N THR A 242 -8.90 -10.98 -26.51
CA THR A 242 -8.35 -12.13 -25.79
C THR A 242 -7.31 -11.65 -24.81
N ILE A 243 -7.40 -12.09 -23.55
CA ILE A 243 -6.43 -11.74 -22.51
C ILE A 243 -5.25 -12.70 -22.61
N GLN A 244 -4.05 -12.17 -22.78
CA GLN A 244 -2.79 -12.92 -22.76
C GLN A 244 -2.24 -12.96 -21.34
N ALA A 245 -2.29 -14.12 -20.69
CA ALA A 245 -1.90 -14.27 -19.28
C ALA A 245 -0.78 -15.30 -19.11
N ALA A 246 0.21 -15.00 -18.29
CA ALA A 246 1.26 -15.95 -17.92
C ALA A 246 1.25 -16.27 -16.43
N VAL A 247 1.47 -17.53 -16.07
CA VAL A 247 1.71 -17.99 -14.71
C VAL A 247 3.13 -18.54 -14.63
N ILE A 248 3.97 -17.93 -13.78
CA ILE A 248 5.41 -18.24 -13.67
C ILE A 248 5.71 -18.65 -12.22
N LEU A 249 5.74 -19.95 -11.95
CA LEU A 249 5.86 -20.51 -10.59
C LEU A 249 6.76 -21.76 -10.57
N PRO A 250 7.37 -22.11 -9.41
CA PRO A 250 8.17 -23.33 -9.27
C PRO A 250 7.26 -24.56 -9.03
N PHE A 251 6.78 -25.19 -10.09
CA PHE A 251 5.89 -26.36 -10.03
C PHE A 251 6.61 -27.68 -9.74
N LEU A 252 7.87 -27.78 -10.16
CA LEU A 252 8.63 -29.02 -10.04
C LEU A 252 9.51 -29.02 -8.80
N ASN A 253 9.57 -30.18 -8.14
CA ASN A 253 10.43 -30.38 -6.99
C ASN A 253 11.92 -30.42 -7.36
N GLN A 254 12.69 -29.54 -6.78
CA GLN A 254 14.14 -29.65 -6.76
C GLN A 254 14.61 -29.79 -5.29
N GLY A 255 14.80 -31.03 -4.80
CA GLY A 255 15.28 -31.28 -3.45
C GLY A 255 14.22 -31.19 -2.33
N ASN A 256 14.55 -30.59 -1.18
CA ASN A 256 13.71 -30.54 0.04
C ASN A 256 12.42 -29.68 -0.08
N GLY A 257 12.12 -29.12 -1.26
CA GLY A 257 11.01 -28.21 -1.51
C GLY A 257 9.65 -28.84 -1.83
N ARG A 258 9.39 -30.13 -1.51
CA ARG A 258 8.10 -30.80 -1.80
C ARG A 258 6.87 -30.01 -1.36
N SER A 259 6.94 -29.39 -0.20
CA SER A 259 5.87 -28.59 0.38
C SER A 259 5.59 -27.29 -0.38
N GLU A 260 6.61 -26.60 -0.93
CA GLU A 260 6.44 -25.36 -1.69
C GLU A 260 5.87 -25.61 -3.08
N SER A 261 6.44 -26.58 -3.81
CA SER A 261 5.94 -26.93 -5.13
C SER A 261 4.49 -27.40 -5.09
N ALA A 262 4.11 -28.20 -4.08
CA ALA A 262 2.74 -28.64 -3.90
C ALA A 262 1.77 -27.46 -3.69
N ARG A 263 2.17 -26.44 -2.93
CA ARG A 263 1.37 -25.21 -2.75
C ARG A 263 1.25 -24.40 -4.05
N MET A 264 2.32 -24.34 -4.87
CA MET A 264 2.26 -23.64 -6.14
C MET A 264 1.36 -24.36 -7.14
N VAL A 265 1.35 -25.69 -7.12
CA VAL A 265 0.39 -26.50 -7.88
C VAL A 265 -1.04 -26.24 -7.38
N GLU A 266 -1.28 -26.24 -6.08
CA GLU A 266 -2.60 -25.94 -5.50
C GLU A 266 -3.08 -24.52 -5.88
N TYR A 267 -2.20 -23.53 -5.82
CA TYR A 267 -2.51 -22.18 -6.30
C TYR A 267 -2.91 -22.18 -7.77
N TYR A 268 -2.15 -22.85 -8.61
CA TYR A 268 -2.42 -22.94 -10.05
C TYR A 268 -3.73 -23.69 -10.35
N GLU A 269 -4.03 -24.74 -9.62
CA GLU A 269 -5.30 -25.46 -9.72
C GLU A 269 -6.49 -24.54 -9.46
N GLY A 270 -6.43 -23.77 -8.37
CA GLY A 270 -7.44 -22.73 -8.11
C GLY A 270 -7.51 -21.66 -9.18
N PHE A 271 -6.37 -21.23 -9.69
CA PHE A 271 -6.29 -20.25 -10.78
C PHE A 271 -6.97 -20.81 -12.07
N LEU A 272 -6.76 -22.07 -12.40
CA LEU A 272 -7.43 -22.71 -13.55
C LEU A 272 -8.96 -22.75 -13.38
N MET A 273 -9.45 -22.95 -12.16
CA MET A 273 -10.89 -22.86 -11.88
C MET A 273 -11.44 -21.46 -12.12
N ALA A 274 -10.67 -20.41 -11.82
CA ALA A 274 -11.04 -19.03 -12.13
C ALA A 274 -11.09 -18.80 -13.66
N VAL A 275 -10.08 -19.27 -14.39
CA VAL A 275 -10.04 -19.20 -15.86
C VAL A 275 -11.25 -19.91 -16.47
N ASP A 276 -11.57 -21.13 -16.04
CA ASP A 276 -12.74 -21.86 -16.51
C ASP A 276 -14.05 -21.11 -16.23
N SER A 277 -14.18 -20.57 -15.02
CA SER A 277 -15.37 -19.77 -14.64
C SER A 277 -15.56 -18.57 -15.58
N LEU A 278 -14.49 -17.84 -15.91
CA LEU A 278 -14.54 -16.68 -16.79
C LEU A 278 -14.77 -17.07 -18.26
N LYS A 279 -14.16 -18.17 -18.71
CA LYS A 279 -14.41 -18.70 -20.08
C LYS A 279 -15.87 -19.09 -20.27
N ARG A 280 -16.50 -19.69 -19.27
CA ARG A 280 -17.96 -19.97 -19.32
C ARG A 280 -18.81 -18.72 -19.37
N GLN A 281 -18.30 -17.58 -18.90
CA GLN A 281 -18.95 -16.27 -18.98
C GLN A 281 -18.63 -15.53 -20.29
N GLY A 282 -17.92 -16.17 -21.23
CA GLY A 282 -17.60 -15.62 -22.56
C GLY A 282 -16.28 -14.86 -22.63
N THR A 283 -15.45 -14.86 -21.58
CA THR A 283 -14.12 -14.23 -21.62
C THR A 283 -13.14 -15.11 -22.38
N SER A 284 -12.46 -14.56 -23.41
CA SER A 284 -11.37 -15.23 -24.11
C SER A 284 -10.05 -15.03 -23.37
N ILE A 285 -9.34 -16.11 -23.06
CA ILE A 285 -8.10 -16.10 -22.29
C ILE A 285 -7.12 -17.11 -22.89
N ASP A 286 -5.94 -16.66 -23.27
CA ASP A 286 -4.80 -17.50 -23.60
C ASP A 286 -3.86 -17.56 -22.38
N LEU A 287 -3.69 -18.75 -21.84
CA LEU A 287 -2.92 -18.97 -20.63
C LEU A 287 -1.61 -19.70 -20.93
N TYR A 288 -0.50 -19.04 -20.61
CA TYR A 288 0.86 -19.57 -20.71
C TYR A 288 1.38 -19.94 -19.33
N THR A 289 1.90 -21.13 -19.17
CA THR A 289 2.36 -21.61 -17.87
C THR A 289 3.81 -22.05 -17.96
N TYR A 290 4.64 -21.47 -17.07
CA TYR A 290 6.07 -21.72 -17.05
C TYR A 290 6.55 -22.14 -15.68
N HIS A 291 7.46 -23.12 -15.66
CA HIS A 291 8.21 -23.49 -14.47
C HIS A 291 9.39 -22.52 -14.26
N ALA A 292 9.37 -21.78 -13.17
CA ALA A 292 10.36 -20.72 -12.90
C ALA A 292 11.65 -21.21 -12.23
N GLY A 293 11.71 -22.44 -11.73
CA GLY A 293 12.82 -22.84 -10.87
C GLY A 293 12.95 -21.93 -9.64
N SER A 294 14.16 -21.87 -9.06
CA SER A 294 14.46 -21.03 -7.89
C SER A 294 15.40 -19.86 -8.19
N ASP A 295 16.04 -19.83 -9.34
CA ASP A 295 17.05 -18.84 -9.71
C ASP A 295 16.52 -17.78 -10.71
N VAL A 296 17.26 -16.69 -10.86
CA VAL A 296 16.93 -15.59 -11.78
C VAL A 296 17.12 -16.00 -13.24
N GLN A 297 18.07 -16.89 -13.53
CA GLN A 297 18.37 -17.31 -14.90
C GLN A 297 17.19 -18.05 -15.54
N ALA A 298 16.49 -18.88 -14.77
CA ALA A 298 15.27 -19.56 -15.25
C ALA A 298 14.21 -18.54 -15.72
N VAL A 299 14.01 -17.48 -14.96
CA VAL A 299 13.09 -16.40 -15.34
C VAL A 299 13.58 -15.66 -16.59
N GLN A 300 14.85 -15.33 -16.70
CA GLN A 300 15.39 -14.67 -17.89
C GLN A 300 15.19 -15.51 -19.15
N THR A 301 15.36 -16.82 -19.04
CA THR A 301 15.09 -17.75 -20.16
C THR A 301 13.62 -17.69 -20.60
N ILE A 302 12.69 -17.62 -19.66
CA ILE A 302 11.26 -17.47 -19.95
C ILE A 302 10.99 -16.11 -20.63
N LEU A 303 11.55 -15.02 -20.08
CA LEU A 303 11.33 -13.67 -20.61
C LEU A 303 11.87 -13.45 -22.04
N ASN A 304 12.83 -14.27 -22.48
CA ASN A 304 13.35 -14.22 -23.84
C ASN A 304 12.41 -14.87 -24.89
N LYS A 305 11.37 -15.55 -24.47
CA LYS A 305 10.39 -16.16 -25.37
C LYS A 305 9.56 -15.08 -26.07
N PRO A 306 9.32 -15.22 -27.39
CA PRO A 306 8.60 -14.20 -28.19
C PRO A 306 7.23 -13.86 -27.61
N GLU A 307 6.46 -14.88 -27.22
CA GLU A 307 5.10 -14.74 -26.69
C GLU A 307 5.02 -13.93 -25.39
N MET A 308 6.11 -13.89 -24.60
CA MET A 308 6.11 -13.13 -23.35
C MET A 308 5.93 -11.61 -23.55
N LYS A 309 6.30 -11.09 -24.71
CA LYS A 309 6.17 -9.66 -25.03
C LYS A 309 4.72 -9.21 -25.21
N GLU A 310 3.84 -10.17 -25.48
CA GLU A 310 2.42 -9.93 -25.74
C GLU A 310 1.55 -10.12 -24.49
N MET A 311 2.15 -10.45 -23.34
CA MET A 311 1.40 -10.70 -22.11
C MET A 311 0.75 -9.42 -21.58
N ASP A 312 -0.54 -9.50 -21.27
CA ASP A 312 -1.28 -8.44 -20.58
C ASP A 312 -1.04 -8.49 -19.06
N VAL A 313 -0.85 -9.71 -18.53
CA VAL A 313 -0.63 -9.94 -17.11
C VAL A 313 0.24 -11.16 -16.85
N ILE A 314 1.12 -11.05 -15.86
CA ILE A 314 2.01 -12.12 -15.40
C ILE A 314 1.73 -12.36 -13.91
N PHE A 315 1.45 -13.61 -13.52
CA PHE A 315 1.22 -14.04 -12.14
C PHE A 315 2.42 -14.80 -11.60
N GLY A 316 2.92 -14.39 -10.47
CA GLY A 316 4.13 -14.89 -9.83
C GLY A 316 5.13 -13.74 -9.60
N PRO A 317 6.37 -14.04 -9.29
CA PRO A 317 6.94 -15.35 -8.95
C PRO A 317 6.70 -15.72 -7.48
N LEU A 318 7.24 -16.87 -7.06
CA LEU A 318 7.34 -17.21 -5.63
C LEU A 318 8.60 -16.58 -5.00
N MET A 319 9.73 -16.62 -5.69
CA MET A 319 11.04 -16.23 -5.14
C MET A 319 11.27 -14.71 -5.25
N PRO A 320 11.60 -14.02 -4.13
CA PRO A 320 11.79 -12.57 -4.14
C PRO A 320 12.82 -12.07 -5.16
N GLN A 321 13.93 -12.79 -5.36
CA GLN A 321 14.97 -12.41 -6.31
C GLN A 321 14.52 -12.40 -7.78
N GLN A 322 13.42 -13.07 -8.10
CA GLN A 322 12.84 -13.13 -9.45
C GLN A 322 11.88 -11.97 -9.74
N ILE A 323 11.43 -11.23 -8.71
CA ILE A 323 10.42 -10.16 -8.86
C ILE A 323 10.98 -9.02 -9.70
N LYS A 324 12.17 -8.53 -9.39
CA LYS A 324 12.75 -7.38 -10.07
C LYS A 324 12.88 -7.58 -11.59
N PRO A 325 13.50 -8.66 -12.13
CA PRO A 325 13.58 -8.86 -13.57
C PRO A 325 12.21 -9.00 -14.24
N LEU A 326 11.24 -9.66 -13.59
CA LEU A 326 9.86 -9.74 -14.08
C LEU A 326 9.17 -8.37 -14.10
N ALA A 327 9.37 -7.56 -13.06
CA ALA A 327 8.79 -6.22 -12.96
C ALA A 327 9.37 -5.25 -14.00
N GLU A 328 10.68 -5.30 -14.24
CA GLU A 328 11.34 -4.51 -15.29
C GLU A 328 10.83 -4.89 -16.68
N PHE A 329 10.67 -6.19 -16.92
CA PHE A 329 10.10 -6.71 -18.15
C PHE A 329 8.63 -6.27 -18.32
N ALA A 330 7.79 -6.49 -17.32
CA ALA A 330 6.38 -6.12 -17.35
C ALA A 330 6.21 -4.62 -17.67
N ARG A 331 6.98 -3.76 -16.99
CA ARG A 331 6.98 -2.33 -17.26
C ARG A 331 7.41 -1.97 -18.69
N LYS A 332 8.42 -2.68 -19.23
CA LYS A 332 8.94 -2.45 -20.58
C LYS A 332 7.92 -2.79 -21.66
N HIS A 333 7.08 -3.79 -21.42
CA HIS A 333 6.14 -4.36 -22.37
C HIS A 333 4.67 -4.04 -22.05
N ASP A 334 4.42 -3.02 -21.20
CA ASP A 334 3.08 -2.60 -20.77
C ASP A 334 2.22 -3.74 -20.21
N SER A 335 2.89 -4.72 -19.61
CA SER A 335 2.28 -5.85 -18.90
C SER A 335 2.13 -5.55 -17.41
N ARG A 336 1.35 -6.32 -16.72
CA ARG A 336 1.14 -6.24 -15.27
C ARG A 336 1.78 -7.41 -14.57
N LEU A 337 2.49 -7.17 -13.48
CA LEU A 337 3.07 -8.22 -12.65
C LEU A 337 2.31 -8.34 -11.35
N VAL A 338 1.59 -9.42 -11.18
CA VAL A 338 0.87 -9.75 -9.94
C VAL A 338 1.74 -10.65 -9.07
N VAL A 339 2.12 -10.16 -7.87
CA VAL A 339 2.99 -10.85 -6.91
C VAL A 339 2.15 -11.35 -5.73
N PRO A 340 1.77 -12.65 -5.67
CA PRO A 340 0.80 -13.12 -4.68
C PRO A 340 1.39 -13.42 -3.31
N PHE A 341 2.67 -13.82 -3.21
CA PHE A 341 3.14 -14.60 -2.07
C PHE A 341 4.01 -13.85 -1.07
N THR A 342 4.85 -12.92 -1.53
CA THR A 342 5.82 -12.27 -0.65
C THR A 342 5.41 -10.85 -0.27
N SER A 343 5.69 -10.47 0.98
CA SER A 343 5.59 -9.11 1.50
C SER A 343 6.95 -8.47 1.75
N LYS A 344 8.05 -9.15 1.39
CA LYS A 344 9.41 -8.74 1.75
C LYS A 344 10.14 -8.00 0.63
N ASP A 345 9.57 -7.97 -0.58
CA ASP A 345 10.16 -7.28 -1.72
C ASP A 345 9.71 -5.82 -1.78
N ASN A 346 10.59 -4.94 -2.22
CA ASN A 346 10.36 -3.51 -2.28
C ASN A 346 10.15 -2.98 -3.73
N THR A 347 10.11 -3.85 -4.72
CA THR A 347 9.99 -3.47 -6.14
C THR A 347 8.70 -2.70 -6.39
N VAL A 348 7.63 -3.01 -5.66
CA VAL A 348 6.35 -2.29 -5.75
C VAL A 348 6.48 -0.78 -5.48
N PHE A 349 7.47 -0.34 -4.70
CA PHE A 349 7.65 1.09 -4.40
C PHE A 349 8.30 1.89 -5.53
N SER A 350 8.86 1.21 -6.53
CA SER A 350 9.61 1.84 -7.62
C SER A 350 9.19 1.40 -9.02
N ASN A 351 8.24 0.48 -9.12
CA ASN A 351 7.78 -0.04 -10.40
C ASN A 351 6.25 -0.05 -10.48
N PRO A 352 5.65 0.77 -11.36
CA PRO A 352 4.20 0.92 -11.46
C PRO A 352 3.47 -0.34 -11.97
N ALA A 353 4.15 -1.25 -12.66
CA ALA A 353 3.56 -2.47 -13.19
C ALA A 353 3.31 -3.56 -12.13
N VAL A 354 3.76 -3.36 -10.89
CA VAL A 354 3.69 -4.38 -9.82
C VAL A 354 2.42 -4.26 -9.01
N TYR A 355 1.72 -5.38 -8.84
CA TYR A 355 0.57 -5.54 -7.93
C TYR A 355 0.93 -6.55 -6.85
N GLN A 356 1.11 -6.07 -5.63
CA GLN A 356 1.46 -6.90 -4.49
C GLN A 356 0.21 -7.29 -3.71
N ILE A 357 -0.12 -8.59 -3.69
CA ILE A 357 -1.27 -9.14 -2.99
C ILE A 357 -1.00 -9.23 -1.49
N ASN A 358 0.13 -9.84 -1.13
CA ASN A 358 0.55 -10.00 0.27
C ASN A 358 1.31 -8.75 0.72
N THR A 359 0.59 -7.84 1.35
CA THR A 359 1.12 -6.55 1.82
C THR A 359 1.77 -6.70 3.19
N PRO A 360 2.92 -6.05 3.46
CA PRO A 360 3.49 -5.99 4.82
C PRO A 360 2.45 -5.47 5.81
N GLN A 361 2.31 -6.12 6.97
CA GLN A 361 1.28 -5.76 7.96
C GLN A 361 1.33 -4.29 8.39
N SER A 362 2.52 -3.70 8.45
CA SER A 362 2.69 -2.29 8.82
C SER A 362 1.95 -1.30 7.89
N TYR A 363 1.72 -1.67 6.64
CA TYR A 363 0.93 -0.86 5.70
C TYR A 363 -0.58 -1.00 5.91
N LEU A 364 -1.01 -1.99 6.69
CA LEU A 364 -2.41 -2.23 7.00
C LEU A 364 -2.81 -1.62 8.35
N TYR A 365 -1.85 -1.21 9.19
CA TYR A 365 -2.12 -0.78 10.55
C TYR A 365 -3.06 0.42 10.64
N SER A 366 -2.92 1.40 9.76
CA SER A 366 -3.83 2.56 9.74
C SER A 366 -5.28 2.18 9.49
N GLU A 367 -5.51 1.26 8.54
CA GLU A 367 -6.85 0.72 8.27
C GLU A 367 -7.39 -0.04 9.49
N VAL A 368 -6.52 -0.83 10.15
CA VAL A 368 -6.90 -1.55 11.37
C VAL A 368 -7.30 -0.59 12.50
N TYR A 369 -6.55 0.49 12.70
CA TYR A 369 -6.84 1.47 13.74
C TYR A 369 -8.17 2.19 13.47
N GLU A 370 -8.40 2.65 12.25
CA GLU A 370 -9.64 3.30 11.85
C GLU A 370 -10.83 2.35 12.05
N HIS A 371 -10.72 1.11 11.59
CA HIS A 371 -11.78 0.12 11.76
C HIS A 371 -12.01 -0.22 13.23
N PHE A 372 -10.96 -0.28 14.04
CA PHE A 372 -11.06 -0.52 15.48
C PHE A 372 -11.85 0.59 16.18
N VAL A 373 -11.50 1.84 15.94
CA VAL A 373 -12.21 2.99 16.55
C VAL A 373 -13.66 3.06 16.10
N ARG A 374 -13.93 2.77 14.82
CA ARG A 374 -15.29 2.71 14.28
C ARG A 374 -16.10 1.59 14.91
N GLN A 375 -15.52 0.41 15.10
CA GLN A 375 -16.17 -0.73 15.72
C GLN A 375 -16.40 -0.57 17.22
N PHE A 376 -15.49 0.12 17.90
CA PHE A 376 -15.47 0.21 19.36
C PHE A 376 -15.39 1.65 19.88
N PRO A 377 -16.35 2.53 19.53
CA PRO A 377 -16.27 3.94 19.90
C PRO A 377 -16.38 4.18 21.43
N ASN A 378 -16.99 3.25 22.16
CA ASN A 378 -17.14 3.30 23.62
C ASN A 378 -16.28 2.25 24.34
N ALA A 379 -15.08 1.97 23.84
CA ALA A 379 -14.18 1.00 24.45
C ALA A 379 -13.42 1.57 25.66
N HIS A 380 -12.94 0.66 26.50
CA HIS A 380 -11.79 0.80 27.36
C HIS A 380 -10.79 -0.27 26.95
N VAL A 381 -9.60 0.12 26.50
CA VAL A 381 -8.60 -0.81 25.98
C VAL A 381 -7.58 -1.17 27.06
N ILE A 382 -7.39 -2.47 27.27
CA ILE A 382 -6.47 -3.00 28.29
C ILE A 382 -5.36 -3.77 27.57
N PHE A 383 -4.17 -3.20 27.52
CA PHE A 383 -3.00 -3.86 26.95
C PHE A 383 -2.40 -4.85 27.93
N ILE A 384 -2.20 -6.12 27.51
CA ILE A 384 -1.49 -7.14 28.28
C ILE A 384 -0.03 -7.15 27.82
N GLU A 385 0.88 -6.70 28.68
CA GLU A 385 2.31 -6.63 28.39
C GLU A 385 2.96 -8.00 28.57
N ALA A 386 3.48 -8.57 27.47
CA ALA A 386 4.10 -9.89 27.48
C ALA A 386 5.39 -9.90 28.32
N SER A 387 5.48 -10.81 29.28
CA SER A 387 6.63 -10.97 30.19
C SER A 387 7.91 -11.41 29.48
N SER A 388 7.78 -12.07 28.33
CA SER A 388 8.89 -12.57 27.52
C SER A 388 9.74 -11.48 26.86
N GLY A 389 9.37 -10.20 27.01
CA GLY A 389 10.00 -9.09 26.29
C GLY A 389 9.76 -9.16 24.78
N ALA A 390 8.83 -9.99 24.32
CA ALA A 390 8.44 -10.09 22.93
C ALA A 390 7.93 -8.74 22.42
N ARG A 391 8.55 -8.23 21.35
CA ARG A 391 8.25 -6.91 20.77
C ARG A 391 7.78 -7.01 19.31
N ASP A 392 7.29 -8.16 18.92
CA ASP A 392 6.81 -8.46 17.56
C ASP A 392 5.67 -7.52 17.12
N LYS A 393 4.87 -7.00 18.06
CA LYS A 393 3.79 -6.05 17.82
C LYS A 393 4.07 -4.62 18.32
N ALA A 394 5.31 -4.31 18.69
CA ALA A 394 5.64 -3.01 19.28
C ALA A 394 5.25 -1.80 18.42
N GLU A 395 5.37 -1.91 17.10
CA GLU A 395 4.98 -0.86 16.16
C GLU A 395 3.46 -0.70 16.12
N PHE A 396 2.74 -1.82 15.98
CA PHE A 396 1.27 -1.85 16.03
C PHE A 396 0.73 -1.25 17.33
N ILE A 397 1.24 -1.72 18.49
CA ILE A 397 0.80 -1.24 19.80
C ILE A 397 1.05 0.25 19.98
N ARG A 398 2.21 0.74 19.51
CA ARG A 398 2.50 2.18 19.61
C ARG A 398 1.50 3.00 18.77
N GLY A 399 1.23 2.60 17.54
CA GLY A 399 0.25 3.28 16.69
C GLY A 399 -1.16 3.20 17.27
N MET A 400 -1.57 2.01 17.74
CA MET A 400 -2.89 1.83 18.38
C MET A 400 -3.05 2.74 19.63
N LYS A 401 -2.05 2.78 20.52
CA LYS A 401 -2.10 3.66 21.70
C LYS A 401 -2.23 5.13 21.33
N GLU A 402 -1.62 5.52 20.25
CA GLU A 402 -1.68 6.88 19.74
C GLU A 402 -3.09 7.17 19.18
N GLU A 403 -3.65 6.25 18.39
CA GLU A 403 -5.01 6.37 17.85
C GLU A 403 -6.06 6.47 18.94
N LEU A 404 -5.94 5.64 19.97
CA LEU A 404 -6.85 5.68 21.12
C LEU A 404 -6.80 7.02 21.84
N ARG A 405 -5.61 7.66 21.97
CA ARG A 405 -5.49 9.01 22.56
C ARG A 405 -6.23 10.05 21.72
N ASN A 406 -6.09 9.99 20.38
CA ASN A 406 -6.74 10.94 19.47
C ASN A 406 -8.25 10.90 19.58
N HIS A 407 -8.80 9.72 19.77
CA HIS A 407 -10.22 9.53 19.93
C HIS A 407 -10.69 9.55 21.38
N SER A 408 -9.82 9.94 22.33
CA SER A 408 -10.13 10.02 23.77
C SER A 408 -10.67 8.69 24.33
N ILE A 409 -10.23 7.56 23.76
CA ILE A 409 -10.59 6.22 24.22
C ILE A 409 -9.65 5.87 25.38
N PRO A 410 -10.18 5.59 26.60
CA PRO A 410 -9.37 5.27 27.75
C PRO A 410 -8.63 3.95 27.57
N MET A 411 -7.39 3.92 28.06
CA MET A 411 -6.56 2.72 27.99
C MET A 411 -5.78 2.51 29.28
N THR A 412 -5.55 1.24 29.59
CA THR A 412 -4.75 0.78 30.74
C THR A 412 -3.75 -0.27 30.26
N THR A 413 -2.67 -0.47 30.99
CA THR A 413 -1.72 -1.56 30.71
C THR A 413 -1.60 -2.44 31.95
N LEU A 414 -1.78 -3.75 31.76
CA LEU A 414 -1.55 -4.79 32.75
C LEU A 414 -0.33 -5.60 32.35
N LYS A 415 0.35 -6.19 33.32
CA LYS A 415 1.35 -7.22 33.06
C LYS A 415 0.68 -8.55 32.77
N GLU A 416 1.35 -9.43 32.06
CA GLU A 416 0.88 -10.77 31.70
C GLU A 416 0.60 -11.66 32.93
N ASP A 417 1.27 -11.38 34.06
CA ASP A 417 1.15 -12.07 35.35
C ASP A 417 0.21 -11.37 36.35
N ALA A 418 -0.60 -10.39 35.88
CA ALA A 418 -1.59 -9.74 36.72
C ALA A 418 -2.58 -10.74 37.30
N ASP A 419 -2.85 -10.64 38.59
CA ASP A 419 -3.83 -11.48 39.27
C ASP A 419 -5.28 -11.04 38.98
N MET A 420 -6.25 -11.86 39.43
CA MET A 420 -7.67 -11.63 39.17
C MET A 420 -8.17 -10.29 39.76
N GLU A 421 -7.69 -9.90 40.92
CA GLU A 421 -8.10 -8.64 41.55
C GLU A 421 -7.56 -7.42 40.78
N GLN A 422 -6.34 -7.51 40.28
CA GLN A 422 -5.77 -6.49 39.40
C GLN A 422 -6.52 -6.39 38.07
N MET A 423 -6.93 -7.51 37.50
CA MET A 423 -7.74 -7.52 36.28
C MET A 423 -9.10 -6.90 36.50
N LYS A 424 -9.80 -7.25 37.60
CA LYS A 424 -11.11 -6.66 37.94
C LYS A 424 -11.01 -5.16 38.22
N ALA A 425 -9.97 -4.71 38.91
CA ALA A 425 -9.78 -3.32 39.28
C ALA A 425 -9.68 -2.36 38.08
N VAL A 426 -9.25 -2.82 36.93
CA VAL A 426 -9.14 -1.99 35.71
C VAL A 426 -10.41 -1.98 34.87
N LEU A 427 -11.36 -2.86 35.11
CA LEU A 427 -12.58 -2.94 34.31
C LEU A 427 -13.46 -1.71 34.48
N LYS A 428 -14.14 -1.34 33.39
CA LYS A 428 -15.15 -0.27 33.37
C LYS A 428 -16.52 -0.87 33.07
N SER A 429 -17.45 -0.75 34.01
CA SER A 429 -18.80 -1.32 33.89
C SER A 429 -19.66 -0.66 32.79
N ASN A 430 -19.39 0.59 32.46
CA ASN A 430 -20.11 1.36 31.45
C ASN A 430 -19.45 1.38 30.07
N ARG A 431 -18.41 0.55 29.84
CA ARG A 431 -17.67 0.46 28.59
C ARG A 431 -17.43 -0.99 28.17
N THR A 432 -17.20 -1.20 26.91
CA THR A 432 -16.67 -2.48 26.41
C THR A 432 -15.18 -2.56 26.71
N ASN A 433 -14.78 -3.51 27.55
CA ASN A 433 -13.38 -3.72 27.91
C ASN A 433 -12.72 -4.62 26.88
N ILE A 434 -11.70 -4.12 26.19
CA ILE A 434 -11.04 -4.85 25.10
C ILE A 434 -9.60 -5.14 25.50
N PHE A 435 -9.28 -6.41 25.68
CA PHE A 435 -7.94 -6.86 25.98
C PHE A 435 -7.13 -7.03 24.68
N ILE A 436 -5.94 -6.42 24.63
CA ILE A 436 -5.01 -6.51 23.49
C ILE A 436 -3.64 -6.94 24.00
N PRO A 437 -3.21 -8.19 23.79
CA PRO A 437 -1.85 -8.61 24.11
C PRO A 437 -0.81 -7.85 23.28
N THR A 438 0.35 -7.52 23.87
CA THR A 438 1.43 -6.81 23.15
C THR A 438 2.29 -7.70 22.28
N SER A 439 1.96 -8.98 22.18
CA SER A 439 2.55 -9.98 21.27
C SER A 439 1.48 -10.85 20.65
N GLY A 440 1.67 -11.26 19.40
CA GLY A 440 0.78 -12.16 18.68
C GLY A 440 1.09 -13.65 18.87
N SER A 441 2.08 -14.00 19.70
CA SER A 441 2.54 -15.37 19.88
C SER A 441 1.53 -16.24 20.63
N ASN A 442 1.52 -17.54 20.34
CA ASN A 442 0.70 -18.51 21.07
C ASN A 442 1.07 -18.62 22.57
N LEU A 443 2.32 -18.34 22.95
CA LEU A 443 2.76 -18.36 24.33
C LEU A 443 2.01 -17.34 25.20
N VAL A 444 1.73 -16.15 24.65
CA VAL A 444 0.91 -15.15 25.34
C VAL A 444 -0.53 -15.62 25.49
N LEU A 445 -1.09 -16.29 24.47
CA LEU A 445 -2.45 -16.85 24.55
C LEU A 445 -2.55 -17.97 25.58
N ILE A 446 -1.57 -18.87 25.65
CA ILE A 446 -1.51 -19.94 26.66
C ILE A 446 -1.60 -19.39 28.10
N LYS A 447 -0.99 -18.22 28.35
CA LYS A 447 -1.01 -17.61 29.68
C LYS A 447 -2.26 -16.74 29.92
N ALA A 448 -2.63 -15.92 28.93
CA ALA A 448 -3.69 -14.94 29.10
C ALA A 448 -5.10 -15.54 29.01
N LEU A 449 -5.35 -16.50 28.10
CA LEU A 449 -6.70 -17.01 27.87
C LEU A 449 -7.35 -17.67 29.10
N PRO A 450 -6.66 -18.54 29.87
CA PRO A 450 -7.28 -19.14 31.07
C PRO A 450 -7.72 -18.09 32.08
N GLN A 451 -6.95 -17.03 32.26
CA GLN A 451 -7.29 -15.96 33.21
C GLN A 451 -8.43 -15.10 32.70
N LEU A 452 -8.43 -14.76 31.40
CA LEU A 452 -9.50 -13.95 30.79
C LEU A 452 -10.84 -14.71 30.74
N THR A 453 -10.84 -16.02 30.49
CA THR A 453 -12.05 -16.84 30.53
C THR A 453 -12.61 -16.96 31.94
N LEU A 454 -11.74 -17.11 32.96
CA LEU A 454 -12.16 -17.05 34.36
C LEU A 454 -12.75 -15.68 34.71
N LEU A 455 -12.10 -14.58 34.27
CA LEU A 455 -12.57 -13.22 34.51
C LEU A 455 -13.98 -13.01 33.91
N VAL A 456 -14.24 -13.45 32.68
CA VAL A 456 -15.57 -13.33 32.04
C VAL A 456 -16.65 -14.09 32.79
N ARG A 457 -16.31 -15.24 33.34
CA ARG A 457 -17.25 -16.04 34.16
C ARG A 457 -17.53 -15.44 35.51
N ASP A 458 -16.54 -14.72 36.07
CA ASP A 458 -16.62 -14.11 37.41
C ASP A 458 -17.35 -12.76 37.42
N VAL A 459 -17.34 -12.05 36.30
CA VAL A 459 -18.05 -10.76 36.10
C VAL A 459 -18.90 -10.76 34.82
N PRO A 460 -19.94 -11.61 34.73
CA PRO A 460 -20.71 -11.81 33.49
C PRO A 460 -21.48 -10.58 33.02
N GLU A 461 -21.73 -9.61 33.89
CA GLU A 461 -22.39 -8.35 33.59
C GLU A 461 -21.49 -7.33 32.90
N ILE A 462 -20.18 -7.56 32.91
CA ILE A 462 -19.21 -6.64 32.27
C ILE A 462 -18.87 -7.13 30.85
N SER A 463 -18.98 -6.24 29.89
CA SER A 463 -18.60 -6.55 28.50
C SER A 463 -17.09 -6.64 28.39
N ILE A 464 -16.61 -7.83 28.03
CA ILE A 464 -15.18 -8.14 27.82
C ILE A 464 -15.01 -8.78 26.45
N ASN A 465 -14.05 -8.27 25.68
CA ASN A 465 -13.66 -8.78 24.38
C ASN A 465 -12.14 -8.95 24.32
N LEU A 466 -11.68 -9.84 23.46
CA LEU A 466 -10.27 -10.00 23.13
C LEU A 466 -10.05 -9.50 21.69
N PHE A 467 -9.00 -8.72 21.46
CA PHE A 467 -8.61 -8.28 20.11
C PHE A 467 -7.16 -8.67 19.81
N GLY A 468 -6.92 -9.25 18.63
CA GLY A 468 -5.61 -9.77 18.29
C GLY A 468 -5.25 -9.68 16.80
N TYR A 469 -4.50 -10.66 16.34
CA TYR A 469 -3.62 -10.56 15.18
C TYR A 469 -3.93 -11.64 14.12
N PRO A 470 -3.52 -11.41 12.85
CA PRO A 470 -3.80 -12.35 11.75
C PRO A 470 -3.30 -13.78 11.98
N GLU A 471 -2.18 -13.94 12.66
CA GLU A 471 -1.60 -15.26 12.96
C GLU A 471 -2.49 -16.12 13.86
N TRP A 472 -3.43 -15.54 14.60
CA TRP A 472 -4.34 -16.29 15.47
C TRP A 472 -5.25 -17.24 14.70
N GLN A 473 -5.44 -17.03 13.41
CA GLN A 473 -6.11 -17.98 12.54
C GLN A 473 -5.45 -19.37 12.57
N THR A 474 -4.14 -19.42 12.77
CA THR A 474 -3.39 -20.69 12.84
C THR A 474 -3.49 -21.38 14.18
N TYR A 475 -3.98 -20.70 15.21
CA TYR A 475 -4.10 -21.19 16.58
C TYR A 475 -5.54 -21.59 16.94
N THR A 476 -6.47 -21.49 16.02
CA THR A 476 -7.90 -21.77 16.28
C THR A 476 -8.15 -23.20 16.71
N LYS A 477 -7.35 -24.20 16.29
CA LYS A 477 -7.49 -25.60 16.75
C LYS A 477 -7.30 -25.72 18.27
N ASP A 478 -6.41 -24.90 18.84
CA ASP A 478 -6.02 -25.02 20.26
C ASP A 478 -6.85 -24.11 21.17
N PHE A 479 -7.38 -23.00 20.65
CA PHE A 479 -8.01 -21.94 21.45
C PHE A 479 -9.43 -21.59 21.04
N LEU A 480 -10.08 -22.40 20.20
CA LEU A 480 -11.38 -22.08 19.62
C LEU A 480 -12.44 -21.71 20.65
N ASP A 481 -12.57 -22.55 21.70
CA ASP A 481 -13.58 -22.34 22.75
C ASP A 481 -13.35 -21.04 23.51
N ALA A 482 -12.08 -20.74 23.84
CA ALA A 482 -11.72 -19.48 24.51
C ALA A 482 -11.96 -18.26 23.61
N PHE A 483 -11.73 -18.40 22.31
CA PHE A 483 -12.03 -17.30 21.37
C PHE A 483 -13.53 -17.01 21.29
N PHE A 484 -14.38 -18.01 21.31
CA PHE A 484 -15.83 -17.82 21.37
C PHE A 484 -16.27 -17.20 22.71
N GLU A 485 -15.76 -17.73 23.83
CA GLU A 485 -16.12 -17.26 25.16
C GLU A 485 -15.74 -15.79 25.40
N LEU A 486 -14.61 -15.36 24.82
CA LEU A 486 -14.09 -13.99 24.94
C LEU A 486 -14.61 -13.03 23.86
N ASP A 487 -15.56 -13.46 23.02
CA ASP A 487 -16.04 -12.65 21.89
C ASP A 487 -14.87 -12.02 21.13
N THR A 488 -13.98 -12.87 20.63
CA THR A 488 -12.65 -12.48 20.14
C THR A 488 -12.72 -11.89 18.74
N TYR A 489 -11.98 -10.84 18.54
CA TYR A 489 -11.74 -10.23 17.24
C TYR A 489 -10.28 -10.35 16.85
N PHE A 490 -10.00 -10.53 15.57
CA PHE A 490 -8.68 -10.27 15.01
C PHE A 490 -8.80 -9.68 13.61
N TYR A 491 -7.83 -8.87 13.21
CA TYR A 491 -7.80 -8.33 11.86
C TYR A 491 -7.10 -9.29 10.89
N SER A 492 -7.50 -9.27 9.62
CA SER A 492 -6.85 -10.02 8.55
C SER A 492 -7.12 -9.44 7.17
N SER A 493 -6.28 -9.74 6.20
CA SER A 493 -6.50 -9.49 4.77
C SER A 493 -7.02 -10.72 4.01
N PHE A 494 -7.03 -11.89 4.67
CA PHE A 494 -7.58 -13.12 4.11
C PHE A 494 -8.25 -13.95 5.21
N TYR A 495 -9.42 -14.46 4.91
CA TYR A 495 -10.16 -15.34 5.82
C TYR A 495 -11.22 -16.10 5.06
N THR A 496 -11.36 -17.37 5.34
CA THR A 496 -12.43 -18.17 4.78
C THR A 496 -13.32 -18.75 5.87
N ASN A 497 -14.61 -18.57 5.72
CA ASN A 497 -15.58 -19.31 6.48
C ASN A 497 -16.07 -20.52 5.65
N ASN A 498 -15.63 -21.70 6.02
CA ASN A 498 -15.97 -22.95 5.32
C ASN A 498 -17.47 -23.29 5.36
N LEU A 499 -18.27 -22.57 6.13
CA LEU A 499 -19.73 -22.73 6.17
C LEU A 499 -20.44 -21.90 5.10
N LEU A 500 -19.78 -20.87 4.54
CA LEU A 500 -20.38 -20.05 3.49
C LEU A 500 -20.58 -20.85 2.19
N PRO A 501 -21.70 -20.62 1.49
CA PRO A 501 -22.00 -21.34 0.24
C PRO A 501 -20.87 -21.24 -0.80
N ALA A 502 -20.27 -20.08 -0.96
CA ALA A 502 -19.17 -19.86 -1.92
C ALA A 502 -17.95 -20.74 -1.60
N ALA A 503 -17.53 -20.81 -0.33
CA ALA A 503 -16.42 -21.64 0.11
C ALA A 503 -16.74 -23.14 -0.01
N LYS A 504 -17.95 -23.55 0.37
CA LYS A 504 -18.43 -24.94 0.21
C LYS A 504 -18.43 -25.35 -1.26
N ASN A 505 -19.04 -24.54 -2.13
CA ASN A 505 -19.10 -24.81 -3.56
C ASN A 505 -17.71 -24.89 -4.18
N PHE A 506 -16.82 -23.97 -3.82
CA PHE A 506 -15.45 -24.00 -4.30
C PHE A 506 -14.73 -25.28 -3.89
N THR A 507 -14.79 -25.65 -2.61
CA THR A 507 -14.14 -26.86 -2.09
C THR A 507 -14.69 -28.15 -2.73
N GLN A 508 -16.01 -28.25 -2.93
CA GLN A 508 -16.65 -29.37 -3.62
C GLN A 508 -16.21 -29.46 -5.08
N ASN A 509 -16.18 -28.33 -5.79
CA ASN A 509 -15.72 -28.29 -7.18
C ASN A 509 -14.23 -28.61 -7.29
N TYR A 510 -13.40 -28.10 -6.39
CA TYR A 510 -11.97 -28.41 -6.33
C TYR A 510 -11.74 -29.92 -6.16
N ARG A 511 -12.45 -30.56 -5.21
CA ARG A 511 -12.40 -32.00 -5.02
C ARG A 511 -12.86 -32.77 -6.26
N LYS A 512 -13.93 -32.31 -6.91
CA LYS A 512 -14.45 -32.93 -8.14
C LYS A 512 -13.45 -32.84 -9.30
N TRP A 513 -12.72 -31.73 -9.42
CA TRP A 513 -11.77 -31.52 -10.53
C TRP A 513 -10.47 -32.29 -10.34
N TYR A 514 -9.94 -32.27 -9.11
CA TYR A 514 -8.59 -32.74 -8.82
C TYR A 514 -8.52 -34.04 -8.02
N GLY A 515 -9.64 -34.56 -7.55
CA GLY A 515 -9.70 -35.80 -6.79
C GLY A 515 -9.01 -35.75 -5.42
N LYS A 516 -8.75 -34.56 -4.89
CA LYS A 516 -8.03 -34.34 -3.62
C LYS A 516 -8.57 -33.15 -2.85
N GLU A 517 -8.18 -33.05 -1.58
CA GLU A 517 -8.43 -31.88 -0.74
C GLU A 517 -7.30 -30.87 -0.89
N MET A 518 -7.62 -29.58 -0.60
CA MET A 518 -6.60 -28.55 -0.41
C MET A 518 -5.84 -28.75 0.91
N ASP A 519 -4.59 -28.25 0.96
CA ASP A 519 -3.80 -28.23 2.21
C ASP A 519 -4.58 -27.50 3.33
N GLU A 520 -4.51 -28.03 4.54
CA GLU A 520 -5.23 -27.45 5.69
C GLU A 520 -4.64 -26.12 6.18
N ARG A 521 -3.43 -25.80 5.82
CA ARG A 521 -2.73 -24.55 6.24
C ARG A 521 -3.38 -23.30 5.66
N TYR A 522 -3.20 -22.17 6.33
CA TYR A 522 -3.63 -20.86 5.87
C TYR A 522 -2.46 -20.03 5.34
N PRO A 523 -2.68 -19.20 4.29
CA PRO A 523 -3.86 -19.16 3.43
C PRO A 523 -4.03 -20.46 2.63
N LYS A 524 -5.28 -20.82 2.25
CA LYS A 524 -5.57 -21.89 1.29
C LYS A 524 -5.10 -21.44 -0.10
N TYR A 525 -4.09 -22.12 -0.64
CA TYR A 525 -3.44 -21.65 -1.89
C TYR A 525 -4.36 -21.80 -3.11
N GLY A 526 -5.21 -22.84 -3.15
CA GLY A 526 -6.22 -22.97 -4.20
C GLY A 526 -7.23 -21.81 -4.21
N MET A 527 -7.70 -21.39 -3.04
CA MET A 527 -8.60 -20.24 -2.93
C MET A 527 -7.89 -18.93 -3.29
N LEU A 528 -6.63 -18.76 -2.87
CA LEU A 528 -5.82 -17.59 -3.25
C LEU A 528 -5.62 -17.52 -4.76
N GLY A 529 -5.34 -18.65 -5.41
CA GLY A 529 -5.19 -18.74 -6.86
C GLY A 529 -6.47 -18.37 -7.59
N PHE A 530 -7.61 -18.89 -7.11
CA PHE A 530 -8.92 -18.54 -7.66
C PHE A 530 -9.22 -17.05 -7.52
N ASP A 531 -9.16 -16.52 -6.31
CA ASP A 531 -9.48 -15.11 -6.03
C ASP A 531 -8.59 -14.17 -6.84
N THR A 532 -7.28 -14.45 -6.87
CA THR A 532 -6.30 -13.63 -7.61
C THR A 532 -6.56 -13.67 -9.12
N GLY A 533 -6.70 -14.88 -9.68
CA GLY A 533 -6.95 -15.08 -11.11
C GLY A 533 -8.28 -14.44 -11.53
N TYR A 534 -9.34 -14.69 -10.76
CA TYR A 534 -10.66 -14.16 -11.06
C TYR A 534 -10.70 -12.62 -11.03
N PHE A 535 -10.08 -12.00 -10.00
CA PHE A 535 -10.04 -10.54 -9.87
C PHE A 535 -9.37 -9.88 -11.08
N PHE A 536 -8.14 -10.27 -11.39
CA PHE A 536 -7.37 -9.62 -12.44
C PHE A 536 -7.92 -9.93 -13.85
N LEU A 537 -8.28 -11.18 -14.12
CA LEU A 537 -8.79 -11.56 -15.43
C LEU A 537 -10.19 -10.97 -15.69
N LYS A 538 -11.07 -10.92 -14.69
CA LYS A 538 -12.36 -10.23 -14.79
C LYS A 538 -12.16 -8.73 -15.00
N GLY A 539 -11.24 -8.13 -14.25
CA GLY A 539 -10.90 -6.71 -14.40
C GLY A 539 -10.40 -6.38 -15.81
N LEU A 540 -9.45 -7.18 -16.34
CA LEU A 540 -8.92 -7.02 -17.70
C LEU A 540 -9.98 -7.25 -18.76
N SER A 541 -10.84 -8.25 -18.60
CA SER A 541 -11.96 -8.50 -19.52
C SER A 541 -12.92 -7.31 -19.61
N ARG A 542 -13.16 -6.63 -18.49
CA ARG A 542 -14.13 -5.55 -18.43
C ARG A 542 -13.55 -4.18 -18.78
N TYR A 543 -12.30 -3.94 -18.39
CA TYR A 543 -11.68 -2.61 -18.47
C TYR A 543 -10.45 -2.55 -19.38
N GLY A 544 -9.95 -3.69 -19.86
CA GLY A 544 -8.82 -3.77 -20.78
C GLY A 544 -7.60 -3.01 -20.28
N SER A 545 -7.08 -2.13 -21.13
CA SER A 545 -5.93 -1.27 -20.82
C SER A 545 -6.19 -0.22 -19.73
N ASP A 546 -7.45 0.02 -19.34
CA ASP A 546 -7.84 1.00 -18.31
C ASP A 546 -8.11 0.36 -16.92
N LEU A 547 -7.55 -0.82 -16.67
CA LEU A 547 -7.72 -1.57 -15.43
C LEU A 547 -7.38 -0.71 -14.19
N GLU A 548 -6.28 0.03 -14.25
CA GLU A 548 -5.71 0.78 -13.13
C GLU A 548 -6.66 1.87 -12.59
N ASN A 549 -7.42 2.48 -13.48
CA ASN A 549 -8.41 3.52 -13.12
C ASN A 549 -9.73 2.92 -12.63
N ASN A 550 -9.91 1.62 -12.79
CA ASN A 550 -11.17 0.94 -12.49
C ASN A 550 -11.04 -0.16 -11.42
N LEU A 551 -9.88 -0.32 -10.78
CA LEU A 551 -9.66 -1.31 -9.72
C LEU A 551 -10.76 -1.29 -8.62
N PRO A 552 -11.22 -0.12 -8.12
CA PRO A 552 -12.27 -0.08 -7.11
C PRO A 552 -13.65 -0.54 -7.61
N LYS A 553 -13.86 -0.58 -8.94
CA LYS A 553 -15.14 -0.97 -9.56
C LYS A 553 -15.22 -2.46 -9.88
N ILE A 554 -14.16 -3.22 -9.59
CA ILE A 554 -14.14 -4.67 -9.79
C ILE A 554 -14.86 -5.29 -8.60
N ASP A 555 -16.15 -5.51 -8.78
CA ASP A 555 -16.96 -6.20 -7.79
C ASP A 555 -16.69 -7.69 -7.83
N LEU A 556 -16.25 -8.21 -6.70
CA LEU A 556 -15.92 -9.62 -6.50
C LEU A 556 -16.27 -10.07 -5.10
N THR A 557 -17.14 -11.07 -5.00
CA THR A 557 -17.28 -11.85 -3.77
C THR A 557 -16.13 -12.85 -3.69
N SER A 558 -15.05 -12.46 -3.04
CA SER A 558 -13.88 -13.33 -2.86
C SER A 558 -14.21 -14.50 -1.92
N ILE A 559 -13.59 -15.64 -2.18
CA ILE A 559 -13.73 -16.83 -1.34
C ILE A 559 -12.93 -16.67 -0.05
N GLN A 560 -11.70 -16.17 -0.17
CA GLN A 560 -10.76 -16.02 0.93
C GLN A 560 -10.15 -14.62 1.00
N THR A 561 -9.57 -14.14 -0.10
CA THR A 561 -8.73 -12.95 -0.13
C THR A 561 -9.51 -11.76 -0.67
N GLY A 562 -9.74 -10.75 0.16
CA GLY A 562 -10.31 -9.49 -0.29
C GLY A 562 -9.28 -8.63 -1.04
N PHE A 563 -9.76 -7.75 -1.93
CA PHE A 563 -8.90 -6.86 -2.70
C PHE A 563 -9.35 -5.40 -2.56
N LYS A 564 -8.38 -4.55 -2.23
CA LYS A 564 -8.50 -3.09 -2.22
C LYS A 564 -7.14 -2.53 -2.62
N PHE A 565 -6.91 -2.48 -3.93
CA PHE A 565 -5.62 -2.02 -4.44
C PHE A 565 -5.51 -0.51 -4.39
N GLN A 566 -4.42 -0.03 -3.82
CA GLN A 566 -4.03 1.38 -3.81
C GLN A 566 -2.59 1.52 -4.27
N ARG A 567 -2.31 2.58 -5.02
CA ARG A 567 -0.96 2.90 -5.44
C ARG A 567 -0.11 3.32 -4.24
N VAL A 568 1.11 2.81 -4.13
CA VAL A 568 1.98 3.07 -2.96
C VAL A 568 2.54 4.49 -2.93
N ASN A 569 2.81 5.06 -4.11
CA ASN A 569 3.32 6.42 -4.30
C ASN A 569 3.18 6.81 -5.78
N ASN A 570 3.67 7.99 -6.18
CA ASN A 570 3.52 8.51 -7.55
C ASN A 570 4.13 7.62 -8.65
N TRP A 571 5.13 6.83 -8.33
CA TRP A 571 5.97 6.08 -9.27
C TRP A 571 5.91 4.58 -9.07
N GLY A 572 5.30 4.17 -7.98
CA GLY A 572 5.21 2.78 -7.58
C GLY A 572 4.00 2.08 -8.14
N GLY A 573 3.93 0.80 -7.85
CA GLY A 573 2.81 -0.07 -8.15
C GLY A 573 1.70 0.00 -7.12
N PHE A 574 0.99 -1.11 -7.00
CA PHE A 574 -0.20 -1.22 -6.18
C PHE A 574 -0.01 -2.25 -5.07
N ILE A 575 -0.45 -1.92 -3.87
CA ILE A 575 -0.54 -2.85 -2.75
C ILE A 575 -2.01 -3.11 -2.41
N ASN A 576 -2.28 -4.33 -1.98
CA ASN A 576 -3.59 -4.69 -1.46
C ASN A 576 -3.71 -4.18 -0.01
N ARG A 577 -4.66 -3.30 0.23
CA ARG A 577 -4.94 -2.70 1.55
C ARG A 577 -6.22 -3.23 2.19
N LYS A 578 -6.83 -4.27 1.62
CA LYS A 578 -8.04 -4.85 2.20
C LYS A 578 -7.78 -5.41 3.58
N VAL A 579 -8.54 -4.92 4.53
CA VAL A 579 -8.57 -5.41 5.92
C VAL A 579 -10.02 -5.61 6.32
N PHE A 580 -10.28 -6.65 7.05
CA PHE A 580 -11.55 -6.92 7.72
C PHE A 580 -11.27 -7.51 9.11
N PHE A 581 -12.27 -7.50 9.97
CA PHE A 581 -12.19 -8.19 11.24
C PHE A 581 -12.94 -9.52 11.18
N VAL A 582 -12.36 -10.52 11.80
CA VAL A 582 -13.00 -11.81 12.05
C VAL A 582 -13.42 -11.81 13.51
N ARG A 583 -14.70 -12.08 13.77
CA ARG A 583 -15.26 -12.14 15.11
C ARG A 583 -15.73 -13.55 15.44
N PHE A 584 -15.34 -14.06 16.57
CA PHE A 584 -15.82 -15.27 17.19
C PHE A 584 -16.85 -14.88 18.26
N THR A 585 -18.12 -15.02 17.96
CA THR A 585 -19.19 -14.56 18.87
C THR A 585 -19.47 -15.57 19.98
N LYS A 586 -19.98 -15.10 21.12
CA LYS A 586 -20.43 -15.96 22.23
C LYS A 586 -21.52 -16.97 21.83
N ASN A 587 -22.17 -16.77 20.68
CA ASN A 587 -23.18 -17.69 20.11
C ASN A 587 -22.54 -18.75 19.18
N PHE A 588 -21.22 -18.93 19.23
CA PHE A 588 -20.48 -19.86 18.37
C PHE A 588 -20.57 -19.56 16.87
N GLU A 589 -20.75 -18.28 16.51
CA GLU A 589 -20.76 -17.82 15.13
C GLU A 589 -19.43 -17.19 14.75
N LEU A 590 -19.03 -17.40 13.51
CA LEU A 590 -17.88 -16.73 12.89
C LEU A 590 -18.39 -15.66 11.94
N ILE A 591 -18.08 -14.41 12.22
CA ILE A 591 -18.54 -13.26 11.44
C ILE A 591 -17.33 -12.56 10.83
N LYS A 592 -17.40 -12.30 9.53
CA LYS A 592 -16.48 -11.40 8.83
C LYS A 592 -17.09 -10.00 8.82
N LEU A 593 -16.45 -9.06 9.48
CA LEU A 593 -16.83 -7.65 9.48
C LEU A 593 -16.02 -6.94 8.40
N ASP A 594 -16.70 -6.49 7.37
CA ASP A 594 -16.13 -5.72 6.28
C ASP A 594 -16.52 -4.24 6.47
N PHE A 595 -15.59 -3.33 6.30
CA PHE A 595 -15.77 -1.91 6.60
C PHE A 595 -15.83 -1.03 5.34
N ASP A 596 -15.82 -1.64 4.15
CA ASP A 596 -15.96 -0.92 2.86
C ASP A 596 -17.41 -0.69 2.48
#